data_a27d92232942644e7d415cb6fdb65ef0
#
_entry.id   a27d92232942644e7d415cb6fdb65ef0
#
_cell.length_a   1.000
_cell.length_b   1.000
_cell.length_c   1.000
_cell.angle_alpha   90.00
_cell.angle_beta   90.00
_cell.angle_gamma   90.00
#
_symmetry.space_group_name_H-M   'P 1'
#
loop_
_entity.id
_entity.type
_entity.pdbx_description
1 polymer ?
#
loop_
_entity_poly.entity_id
_entity_poly.type
_entity_poly.pdbx_seq_one_letter_code
_entity_poly.pdbx_strand_id
1 'polypeptide(L)'
;MIPRADLHTHSIYSDGELIPAELVRRAQVLGHEVIAITDHVDMSNVEWVVTNVVKACELSEDYCKVIPGVEITHVPPRKIAEVAKKARQYGAKWIVVHGETVTEPVAPGTNRASVENPDIDMLAHPGFITLEEAQIAKDNGVALEITGRAGHNITNGH
;
A
#
# COMPACT_ATOMS: atom_id res chain seq x y z
N MET A 1 -14.86 13.58 -17.47
CA MET A 1 -14.23 12.27 -17.19
C MET A 1 -14.20 12.09 -15.68
N ILE A 2 -14.47 10.91 -15.16
CA ILE A 2 -14.31 10.67 -13.70
C ILE A 2 -12.81 10.64 -13.42
N PRO A 3 -12.29 11.43 -12.47
CA PRO A 3 -10.88 11.40 -12.10
C PRO A 3 -10.49 10.00 -11.63
N ARG A 4 -9.33 9.51 -12.07
CA ARG A 4 -8.83 8.19 -11.71
C ARG A 4 -7.65 8.34 -10.76
N ALA A 5 -7.65 7.53 -9.71
CA ALA A 5 -6.52 7.39 -8.81
C ALA A 5 -6.11 5.91 -8.74
N ASP A 6 -4.82 5.65 -8.69
CA ASP A 6 -4.25 4.36 -8.34
C ASP A 6 -3.43 4.53 -7.07
N LEU A 7 -3.87 3.94 -5.98
CA LEU A 7 -3.30 4.15 -4.64
C LEU A 7 -2.45 2.96 -4.15
N HIS A 8 -2.21 1.97 -5.04
CA HIS A 8 -1.40 0.80 -4.71
C HIS A 8 -0.61 0.34 -5.93
N THR A 9 0.62 0.83 -6.06
CA THR A 9 1.51 0.50 -7.18
C THR A 9 2.93 0.23 -6.71
N HIS A 10 3.65 -0.60 -7.46
CA HIS A 10 5.02 -1.00 -7.15
C HIS A 10 5.99 -0.59 -8.26
N SER A 11 7.18 -0.19 -7.85
CA SER A 11 8.28 0.13 -8.74
C SER A 11 9.39 -0.92 -8.62
N ILE A 12 10.51 -0.67 -9.30
CA ILE A 12 11.72 -1.52 -9.15
C ILE A 12 12.34 -1.46 -7.75
N TYR A 13 11.82 -0.63 -6.85
CA TYR A 13 12.29 -0.63 -5.45
C TYR A 13 11.76 -1.83 -4.67
N SER A 14 10.80 -2.57 -5.24
CA SER A 14 10.38 -3.89 -4.76
C SER A 14 10.22 -4.89 -5.90
N ASP A 15 9.01 -5.24 -6.28
CA ASP A 15 8.69 -6.26 -7.27
C ASP A 15 8.09 -5.71 -8.58
N GLY A 16 8.01 -4.40 -8.73
CA GLY A 16 7.58 -3.76 -9.97
C GLY A 16 8.67 -3.75 -11.04
N GLU A 17 8.28 -3.52 -12.28
CA GLU A 17 9.18 -3.56 -13.45
C GLU A 17 9.72 -2.18 -13.84
N LEU A 18 9.08 -1.09 -13.40
CA LEU A 18 9.34 0.26 -13.85
C LEU A 18 10.07 1.08 -12.79
N ILE A 19 10.99 1.94 -13.23
CA ILE A 19 11.49 3.00 -12.35
C ILE A 19 10.34 3.97 -12.01
N PRO A 20 10.36 4.62 -10.84
CA PRO A 20 9.26 5.51 -10.41
C PRO A 20 8.82 6.54 -11.44
N ALA A 21 9.76 7.23 -12.08
CA ALA A 21 9.42 8.26 -13.08
C ALA A 21 8.69 7.70 -14.31
N GLU A 22 9.05 6.51 -14.78
CA GLU A 22 8.34 5.84 -15.86
C GLU A 22 6.95 5.35 -15.43
N LEU A 23 6.84 4.80 -14.23
CA LEU A 23 5.57 4.39 -13.64
C LEU A 23 4.58 5.55 -13.60
N VAL A 24 5.00 6.69 -13.05
CA VAL A 24 4.17 7.92 -12.98
C VAL A 24 3.79 8.43 -14.37
N ARG A 25 4.74 8.48 -15.30
CA ARG A 25 4.46 8.94 -16.65
C ARG A 25 3.44 8.04 -17.39
N ARG A 26 3.54 6.72 -17.22
CA ARG A 26 2.57 5.78 -17.80
C ARG A 26 1.19 5.93 -17.17
N ALA A 27 1.10 6.11 -15.84
CA ALA A 27 -0.16 6.38 -15.16
C ALA A 27 -0.84 7.65 -15.70
N GLN A 28 -0.10 8.74 -15.87
CA GLN A 28 -0.61 9.98 -16.47
C GLN A 28 -1.14 9.75 -17.89
N VAL A 29 -0.40 9.03 -18.74
CA VAL A 29 -0.85 8.72 -20.13
C VAL A 29 -2.15 7.92 -20.12
N LEU A 30 -2.35 7.06 -19.12
CA LEU A 30 -3.57 6.28 -18.93
C LEU A 30 -4.72 7.09 -18.28
N GLY A 31 -4.50 8.38 -18.00
CA GLY A 31 -5.51 9.29 -17.48
C GLY A 31 -5.66 9.25 -15.95
N HIS A 32 -4.64 8.79 -15.21
CA HIS A 32 -4.63 8.93 -13.75
C HIS A 32 -4.23 10.35 -13.36
N GLU A 33 -4.98 10.93 -12.43
CA GLU A 33 -4.70 12.25 -11.83
C GLU A 33 -3.87 12.10 -10.54
N VAL A 34 -3.96 10.95 -9.89
CA VAL A 34 -3.25 10.60 -8.66
C VAL A 34 -2.69 9.20 -8.76
N ILE A 35 -1.46 9.01 -8.30
CA ILE A 35 -0.83 7.70 -8.11
C ILE A 35 -0.10 7.67 -6.76
N ALA A 36 -0.18 6.56 -6.04
CA ALA A 36 0.69 6.30 -4.90
C ALA A 36 1.73 5.23 -5.27
N ILE A 37 2.99 5.48 -4.95
CA ILE A 37 4.07 4.49 -5.08
C ILE A 37 4.22 3.83 -3.71
N THR A 38 3.91 2.53 -3.65
CA THR A 38 3.76 1.78 -2.39
C THR A 38 4.59 0.49 -2.41
N ASP A 39 5.87 0.62 -2.70
CA ASP A 39 6.78 -0.52 -2.73
C ASP A 39 6.81 -1.29 -1.42
N HIS A 40 7.04 -2.60 -1.50
CA HIS A 40 7.11 -3.50 -0.35
C HIS A 40 8.20 -3.12 0.63
N VAL A 41 7.84 -3.07 1.92
CA VAL A 41 8.78 -2.78 3.01
C VAL A 41 8.62 -3.70 4.21
N ASP A 42 9.73 -3.89 4.89
CA ASP A 42 9.82 -4.34 6.28
C ASP A 42 10.81 -3.44 7.05
N MET A 43 11.22 -3.85 8.25
CA MET A 43 12.15 -3.06 9.06
C MET A 43 13.55 -2.92 8.43
N SER A 44 13.94 -3.80 7.52
CA SER A 44 15.29 -3.83 6.93
C SER A 44 15.48 -2.80 5.80
N ASN A 45 14.39 -2.43 5.10
CA ASN A 45 14.46 -1.58 3.92
C ASN A 45 13.61 -0.30 3.98
N VAL A 46 12.75 -0.14 4.98
CA VAL A 46 11.75 0.96 5.06
C VAL A 46 12.38 2.35 4.92
N GLU A 47 13.53 2.61 5.54
CA GLU A 47 14.22 3.89 5.42
C GLU A 47 14.66 4.18 4.00
N TRP A 48 15.32 3.20 3.39
CA TRP A 48 15.83 3.34 2.03
C TRP A 48 14.71 3.51 1.01
N VAL A 49 13.68 2.67 1.07
CA VAL A 49 12.55 2.73 0.14
C VAL A 49 11.83 4.06 0.26
N VAL A 50 11.39 4.44 1.47
CA VAL A 50 10.61 5.67 1.66
C VAL A 50 11.39 6.89 1.23
N THR A 51 12.68 7.00 1.62
CA THR A 51 13.51 8.16 1.28
C THR A 51 13.66 8.31 -0.24
N ASN A 52 13.79 7.21 -0.97
CA ASN A 52 13.93 7.25 -2.43
C ASN A 52 12.58 7.47 -3.13
N VAL A 53 11.49 6.90 -2.61
CA VAL A 53 10.13 7.15 -3.14
C VAL A 53 9.76 8.63 -2.97
N VAL A 54 10.06 9.25 -1.82
CA VAL A 54 9.82 10.70 -1.60
C VAL A 54 10.53 11.53 -2.67
N LYS A 55 11.82 11.29 -2.91
CA LYS A 55 12.58 11.99 -3.97
C LYS A 55 11.98 11.76 -5.36
N ALA A 56 11.56 10.55 -5.65
CA ALA A 56 10.94 10.21 -6.94
C ALA A 56 9.59 10.91 -7.13
N CYS A 57 8.80 11.05 -6.06
CA CYS A 57 7.54 11.79 -6.10
C CYS A 57 7.79 13.27 -6.42
N GLU A 58 8.71 13.92 -5.72
CA GLU A 58 9.09 15.33 -5.96
C GLU A 58 9.54 15.54 -7.41
N LEU A 59 10.34 14.63 -7.97
CA LEU A 59 10.81 14.72 -9.36
C LEU A 59 9.67 14.60 -10.39
N SER A 60 8.59 13.93 -10.04
CA SER A 60 7.52 13.53 -10.97
C SER A 60 6.24 14.37 -10.84
N GLU A 61 6.20 15.39 -9.97
CA GLU A 61 5.01 16.22 -9.70
C GLU A 61 4.44 16.92 -10.94
N ASP A 62 5.28 17.20 -11.94
CA ASP A 62 4.84 17.83 -13.20
C ASP A 62 3.91 16.94 -14.04
N TYR A 63 3.86 15.65 -13.77
CA TYR A 63 3.03 14.71 -14.54
C TYR A 63 1.63 14.53 -13.97
N CYS A 64 1.54 14.24 -12.68
CA CYS A 64 0.29 14.11 -11.92
C CYS A 64 0.61 14.15 -10.42
N LYS A 65 -0.42 14.15 -9.58
CA LYS A 65 -0.19 14.08 -8.13
C LYS A 65 0.39 12.71 -7.76
N VAL A 66 1.59 12.70 -7.18
CA VAL A 66 2.25 11.48 -6.72
C VAL A 66 2.30 11.46 -5.19
N ILE A 67 1.88 10.34 -4.60
CA ILE A 67 1.84 10.14 -3.14
C ILE A 67 2.95 9.17 -2.76
N PRO A 68 3.92 9.58 -1.93
CA PRO A 68 4.91 8.67 -1.41
C PRO A 68 4.27 7.74 -0.37
N GLY A 69 4.34 6.44 -0.62
CA GLY A 69 3.76 5.42 0.23
C GLY A 69 4.67 4.20 0.40
N VAL A 70 4.13 3.22 1.08
CA VAL A 70 4.73 1.89 1.26
C VAL A 70 3.64 0.83 1.37
N GLU A 71 3.98 -0.42 1.05
CA GLU A 71 3.21 -1.58 1.47
C GLU A 71 4.04 -2.40 2.47
N ILE A 72 3.57 -2.47 3.73
CA ILE A 72 4.17 -3.28 4.78
C ILE A 72 3.83 -4.74 4.51
N THR A 73 4.84 -5.58 4.25
CA THR A 73 4.64 -6.92 3.71
C THR A 73 5.31 -7.99 4.57
N HIS A 74 4.56 -9.03 4.93
CA HIS A 74 5.01 -10.19 5.73
C HIS A 74 5.67 -9.83 7.08
N VAL A 75 5.40 -8.65 7.61
CA VAL A 75 5.84 -8.24 8.95
C VAL A 75 4.98 -8.92 10.02
N PRO A 76 5.56 -9.49 11.08
CA PRO A 76 4.78 -10.07 12.17
C PRO A 76 3.76 -9.05 12.72
N PRO A 77 2.49 -9.43 12.97
CA PRO A 77 1.40 -8.52 13.36
C PRO A 77 1.78 -7.53 14.48
N ARG A 78 2.46 -8.02 15.52
CA ARG A 78 2.93 -7.20 16.67
C ARG A 78 3.97 -6.13 16.29
N LYS A 79 4.54 -6.17 15.08
CA LYS A 79 5.58 -5.25 14.60
C LYS A 79 5.09 -4.28 13.53
N ILE A 80 3.88 -4.45 13.00
CA ILE A 80 3.31 -3.59 11.96
C ILE A 80 3.31 -2.12 12.41
N ALA A 81 2.86 -1.84 13.63
CA ALA A 81 2.82 -0.48 14.17
C ALA A 81 4.20 0.19 14.23
N GLU A 82 5.26 -0.58 14.53
CA GLU A 82 6.63 -0.07 14.58
C GLU A 82 7.12 0.31 13.17
N VAL A 83 6.86 -0.54 12.16
CA VAL A 83 7.24 -0.26 10.76
C VAL A 83 6.44 0.92 10.22
N ALA A 84 5.12 0.97 10.46
CA ALA A 84 4.26 2.08 10.04
C ALA A 84 4.76 3.42 10.58
N LYS A 85 5.06 3.49 11.88
CA LYS A 85 5.62 4.68 12.50
C LYS A 85 6.96 5.10 11.88
N LYS A 86 7.83 4.14 11.57
CA LYS A 86 9.09 4.42 10.86
C LYS A 86 8.85 4.96 9.46
N ALA A 87 7.94 4.35 8.69
CA ALA A 87 7.58 4.82 7.36
C ALA A 87 7.09 6.29 7.40
N ARG A 88 6.20 6.63 8.35
CA ARG A 88 5.76 8.03 8.56
C ARG A 88 6.92 8.96 8.88
N GLN A 89 7.85 8.55 9.75
CA GLN A 89 9.02 9.35 10.12
C GLN A 89 9.93 9.65 8.93
N TYR A 90 10.07 8.73 7.98
CA TYR A 90 10.86 8.91 6.76
C TYR A 90 10.11 9.66 5.64
N GLY A 91 8.81 9.92 5.81
CA GLY A 91 8.03 10.77 4.89
C GLY A 91 6.92 10.08 4.11
N ALA A 92 6.61 8.82 4.39
CA ALA A 92 5.46 8.15 3.79
C ALA A 92 4.16 8.86 4.16
N LYS A 93 3.32 9.13 3.15
CA LYS A 93 2.01 9.78 3.29
C LYS A 93 0.85 8.80 3.13
N TRP A 94 1.11 7.62 2.59
CA TRP A 94 0.15 6.56 2.38
C TRP A 94 0.76 5.23 2.80
N ILE A 95 0.14 4.55 3.76
CA ILE A 95 0.63 3.28 4.28
C ILE A 95 -0.39 2.19 4.02
N VAL A 96 0.01 1.24 3.22
CA VAL A 96 -0.69 0.00 2.90
C VAL A 96 -0.12 -1.13 3.74
N VAL A 97 -0.93 -2.09 4.13
CA VAL A 97 -0.47 -3.37 4.66
C VAL A 97 -0.96 -4.50 3.78
N HIS A 98 -0.08 -5.42 3.44
CA HIS A 98 -0.42 -6.64 2.71
C HIS A 98 -1.32 -7.52 3.57
N GLY A 99 -2.58 -7.69 3.15
CA GLY A 99 -3.59 -8.44 3.90
C GLY A 99 -3.41 -9.96 3.82
N GLU A 100 -4.11 -10.67 4.69
CA GLU A 100 -4.15 -12.13 4.69
C GLU A 100 -4.88 -12.63 3.44
N THR A 101 -4.22 -13.45 2.64
CA THR A 101 -4.72 -13.97 1.36
C THR A 101 -4.58 -15.47 1.24
N VAL A 102 -5.27 -16.07 0.28
CA VAL A 102 -5.15 -17.52 -0.02
C VAL A 102 -3.88 -17.84 -0.84
N THR A 103 -3.23 -16.85 -1.41
CA THR A 103 -2.10 -17.03 -2.35
C THR A 103 -0.74 -16.93 -1.69
N GLU A 104 -0.66 -16.25 -0.54
CA GLU A 104 0.60 -15.98 0.14
C GLU A 104 0.50 -16.29 1.63
N PRO A 105 1.60 -16.74 2.27
CA PRO A 105 1.59 -17.17 3.67
C PRO A 105 1.69 -15.98 4.64
N VAL A 106 0.77 -15.02 4.53
CA VAL A 106 0.70 -13.88 5.47
C VAL A 106 0.31 -14.38 6.86
N ALA A 107 0.97 -13.86 7.88
CA ALA A 107 0.74 -14.31 9.24
C ALA A 107 -0.68 -14.00 9.73
N PRO A 108 -1.41 -14.97 10.31
CA PRO A 108 -2.72 -14.71 10.91
C PRO A 108 -2.67 -13.60 11.96
N GLY A 109 -3.70 -12.75 11.97
CA GLY A 109 -3.78 -11.56 12.81
C GLY A 109 -3.21 -10.30 12.16
N THR A 110 -2.69 -10.39 10.93
CA THR A 110 -2.22 -9.22 10.17
C THR A 110 -3.37 -8.28 9.86
N ASN A 111 -4.52 -8.80 9.38
CA ASN A 111 -5.70 -7.97 9.11
C ASN A 111 -6.13 -7.21 10.36
N ARG A 112 -6.26 -7.89 11.49
CA ARG A 112 -6.65 -7.28 12.77
C ARG A 112 -5.69 -6.18 13.21
N ALA A 113 -4.38 -6.49 13.23
CA ALA A 113 -3.36 -5.52 13.62
C ALA A 113 -3.32 -4.29 12.71
N SER A 114 -3.69 -4.44 11.45
CA SER A 114 -3.72 -3.35 10.47
C SER A 114 -4.93 -2.44 10.69
N VAL A 115 -6.13 -3.01 10.80
CA VAL A 115 -7.37 -2.22 10.92
C VAL A 115 -7.50 -1.51 12.27
N GLU A 116 -6.80 -1.97 13.31
CA GLU A 116 -6.73 -1.33 14.63
C GLU A 116 -5.67 -0.22 14.72
N ASN A 117 -4.80 -0.09 13.71
CA ASN A 117 -3.67 0.83 13.77
C ASN A 117 -3.99 2.17 13.05
N PRO A 118 -3.99 3.32 13.76
CA PRO A 118 -4.32 4.62 13.17
C PRO A 118 -3.28 5.15 12.16
N ASP A 119 -2.09 4.54 12.07
CA ASP A 119 -1.08 4.90 11.10
C ASP A 119 -1.28 4.21 9.73
N ILE A 120 -2.23 3.27 9.62
CA ILE A 120 -2.53 2.53 8.40
C ILE A 120 -3.67 3.20 7.65
N ASP A 121 -3.48 3.43 6.35
CA ASP A 121 -4.49 4.03 5.48
C ASP A 121 -5.30 2.98 4.71
N MET A 122 -4.65 1.86 4.33
CA MET A 122 -5.29 0.82 3.53
C MET A 122 -4.81 -0.58 3.91
N LEU A 123 -5.74 -1.53 3.93
CA LEU A 123 -5.46 -2.96 3.99
C LEU A 123 -5.67 -3.56 2.59
N ALA A 124 -4.59 -4.03 1.99
CA ALA A 124 -4.59 -4.55 0.62
C ALA A 124 -5.18 -5.95 0.55
N HIS A 125 -6.07 -6.15 -0.43
CA HIS A 125 -6.66 -7.47 -0.79
C HIS A 125 -6.85 -8.44 0.38
N PRO A 126 -7.57 -8.07 1.46
CA PRO A 126 -7.66 -8.85 2.70
C PRO A 126 -8.62 -10.03 2.55
N GLY A 127 -8.18 -11.08 1.84
CA GLY A 127 -9.01 -12.21 1.46
C GLY A 127 -9.61 -13.02 2.60
N PHE A 128 -9.06 -12.92 3.80
CA PHE A 128 -9.56 -13.59 5.02
C PHE A 128 -10.15 -12.61 6.04
N ILE A 129 -10.52 -11.41 5.62
CA ILE A 129 -11.09 -10.42 6.53
C ILE A 129 -12.43 -10.90 7.11
N THR A 130 -12.63 -10.70 8.39
CA THR A 130 -13.89 -10.97 9.08
C THR A 130 -14.81 -9.75 9.05
N LEU A 131 -16.12 -9.98 9.28
CA LEU A 131 -17.08 -8.88 9.41
C LEU A 131 -16.72 -7.92 10.54
N GLU A 132 -16.18 -8.44 11.64
CA GLU A 132 -15.73 -7.62 12.77
C GLU A 132 -14.56 -6.72 12.35
N GLU A 133 -13.55 -7.26 11.67
CA GLU A 133 -12.41 -6.48 11.18
C GLU A 133 -12.83 -5.44 10.13
N ALA A 134 -13.76 -5.78 9.25
CA ALA A 134 -14.30 -4.83 8.28
C ALA A 134 -15.04 -3.67 8.98
N GLN A 135 -15.77 -3.94 10.07
CA GLN A 135 -16.41 -2.89 10.88
C GLN A 135 -15.36 -2.01 11.56
N ILE A 136 -14.30 -2.60 12.13
CA ILE A 136 -13.19 -1.86 12.74
C ILE A 136 -12.49 -0.98 11.71
N ALA A 137 -12.21 -1.51 10.52
CA ALA A 137 -11.63 -0.74 9.41
C ALA A 137 -12.48 0.49 9.08
N LYS A 138 -13.80 0.32 8.96
CA LYS A 138 -14.74 1.41 8.74
C LYS A 138 -14.71 2.47 9.85
N ASP A 139 -14.70 2.03 11.12
CA ASP A 139 -14.75 2.92 12.27
C ASP A 139 -13.43 3.71 12.42
N ASN A 140 -12.30 3.11 12.03
CA ASN A 140 -10.97 3.72 12.05
C ASN A 140 -10.57 4.42 10.74
N GLY A 141 -11.41 4.35 9.70
CA GLY A 141 -11.12 4.99 8.41
C GLY A 141 -10.07 4.29 7.56
N VAL A 142 -9.78 3.01 7.82
CA VAL A 142 -8.87 2.19 7.02
C VAL A 142 -9.62 1.69 5.77
N ALA A 143 -9.10 2.01 4.59
CA ALA A 143 -9.66 1.53 3.34
C ALA A 143 -9.41 0.03 3.16
N LEU A 144 -10.38 -0.70 2.60
CA LEU A 144 -10.21 -2.10 2.21
C LEU A 144 -10.12 -2.19 0.69
N GLU A 145 -9.06 -2.79 0.19
CA GLU A 145 -8.85 -2.93 -1.24
C GLU A 145 -9.59 -4.13 -1.81
N ILE A 146 -10.28 -3.90 -2.93
CA ILE A 146 -10.77 -4.93 -3.84
C ILE A 146 -9.83 -4.93 -5.04
N THR A 147 -9.08 -6.01 -5.24
CA THR A 147 -8.02 -6.06 -6.24
C THR A 147 -8.41 -6.79 -7.52
N GLY A 148 -7.82 -6.38 -8.66
CA GLY A 148 -7.83 -7.13 -9.92
C GLY A 148 -6.65 -8.10 -10.08
N ARG A 149 -5.70 -8.14 -9.14
CA ARG A 149 -4.49 -8.98 -9.22
C ARG A 149 -4.85 -10.46 -9.25
N ALA A 150 -4.30 -11.18 -10.24
CA ALA A 150 -4.54 -12.61 -10.39
C ALA A 150 -4.15 -13.39 -9.11
N GLY A 151 -5.01 -14.29 -8.69
CA GLY A 151 -4.85 -15.05 -7.44
C GLY A 151 -5.40 -14.32 -6.20
N HIS A 152 -5.12 -13.05 -6.02
CA HIS A 152 -5.64 -12.25 -4.89
C HIS A 152 -7.12 -11.90 -5.05
N ASN A 153 -7.60 -11.77 -6.28
CA ASN A 153 -8.99 -11.44 -6.60
C ASN A 153 -10.01 -12.56 -6.30
N ILE A 154 -9.55 -13.75 -5.99
CA ILE A 154 -10.43 -14.92 -5.74
C ILE A 154 -11.33 -14.67 -4.53
N THR A 155 -10.87 -13.91 -3.55
CA THR A 155 -11.56 -13.65 -2.30
C THR A 155 -12.22 -12.27 -2.19
N ASN A 156 -12.28 -11.52 -3.29
CA ASN A 156 -12.90 -10.18 -3.32
C ASN A 156 -14.40 -10.13 -2.95
N GLY A 157 -15.05 -11.23 -2.76
CA GLY A 157 -16.49 -11.29 -2.47
C GLY A 157 -16.82 -11.79 -1.06
N HIS A 158 -15.83 -11.98 -0.21
CA HIS A 158 -16.06 -12.45 1.15
C HIS A 158 -16.50 -11.36 2.09
#